data_b2c8727d664927bc5c9dc75e3766a51a
#
_entry.id   b2c8727d664927bc5c9dc75e3766a51a
#
_cell.length_a   1.000
_cell.length_b   1.000
_cell.length_c   1.000
_cell.angle_alpha   90.00
_cell.angle_beta   90.00
_cell.angle_gamma   90.00
#
_symmetry.space_group_name_H-M   'P 1'
#
loop_
_entity.id
_entity.type
_entity.pdbx_description
1 polymer ?
#
loop_
_entity_poly.entity_id
_entity_poly.type
_entity_poly.pdbx_seq_one_letter_code
_entity_poly.pdbx_strand_id
1 'polypeptide(L)'
;MDKYEVKLSFIIVNFNGISDTLELIDSVYKANLKFSHEIIVIDNGSKNNEFEAIKMRYPSIKGLYHNENLGFAGGNNLGIDIAVGDYFYFINNDTLLPQEASAEIAGMMTFLTMHPWVGGLSPKILFGEPENTLQFAGSTPLSKLTLRNKQLGYGELDKGQYDELKSIPYLHGAAMMLPKQVIQRVGKMPAFYFLYYEELDWSVTIGQAYELFYYPGAHIYHKESASTGRDSPLKMFYLSRNRIIFAARNCKGSDKIFALIYLVFLAGMWQALKLTIQGQLTLLGAHLRGMGSGISWVQKVR
;
A
#
# COMPACT_ATOMS: atom_id res chain seq x y z
N MET A 1 29.53 -24.12 2.17
CA MET A 1 28.96 -22.91 1.54
C MET A 1 27.78 -22.52 2.42
N ASP A 2 28.00 -21.56 3.30
CA ASP A 2 26.92 -21.01 4.11
C ASP A 2 25.89 -20.42 3.15
N LYS A 3 24.67 -20.97 3.21
CA LYS A 3 23.52 -20.32 2.59
C LYS A 3 23.39 -18.98 3.30
N TYR A 4 23.81 -17.88 2.67
CA TYR A 4 23.52 -16.55 3.20
C TYR A 4 22.01 -16.44 3.36
N GLU A 5 21.59 -16.43 4.61
CA GLU A 5 20.20 -16.28 4.96
C GLU A 5 19.72 -14.93 4.41
N VAL A 6 18.65 -14.95 3.61
CA VAL A 6 18.12 -13.71 3.01
C VAL A 6 17.50 -12.87 4.12
N LYS A 7 18.00 -11.63 4.28
CA LYS A 7 17.50 -10.71 5.31
C LYS A 7 16.25 -9.97 4.85
N LEU A 8 16.19 -9.53 3.59
CA LEU A 8 15.11 -8.69 3.07
C LEU A 8 14.55 -9.28 1.77
N SER A 9 13.22 -9.37 1.68
CA SER A 9 12.52 -9.62 0.43
C SER A 9 11.80 -8.33 -0.01
N PHE A 10 12.21 -7.75 -1.13
CA PHE A 10 11.41 -6.74 -1.84
C PHE A 10 10.25 -7.45 -2.54
N ILE A 11 9.03 -6.99 -2.30
CA ILE A 11 7.81 -7.50 -2.94
C ILE A 11 7.23 -6.40 -3.80
N ILE A 12 7.21 -6.62 -5.10
CA ILE A 12 6.82 -5.65 -6.13
C ILE A 12 5.68 -6.26 -6.94
N VAL A 13 4.57 -5.54 -7.05
CA VAL A 13 3.44 -5.94 -7.90
C VAL A 13 3.49 -5.11 -9.18
N ASN A 14 3.59 -5.78 -10.32
CA ASN A 14 3.53 -5.20 -11.64
C ASN A 14 2.17 -5.47 -12.29
N PHE A 15 1.60 -4.46 -12.94
CA PHE A 15 0.39 -4.62 -13.77
C PHE A 15 0.42 -3.61 -14.92
N ASN A 16 0.75 -4.06 -16.14
CA ASN A 16 0.93 -3.23 -17.33
C ASN A 16 1.87 -2.03 -17.09
N GLY A 17 2.94 -2.22 -16.30
CA GLY A 17 3.81 -1.15 -15.83
C GLY A 17 5.29 -1.52 -15.88
N ILE A 18 5.70 -2.32 -16.88
CA ILE A 18 7.06 -2.84 -16.99
C ILE A 18 8.14 -1.74 -16.94
N SER A 19 7.90 -0.57 -17.54
CA SER A 19 8.87 0.53 -17.54
C SER A 19 9.21 0.98 -16.13
N ASP A 20 8.19 1.27 -15.33
CA ASP A 20 8.36 1.69 -13.94
C ASP A 20 9.00 0.57 -13.10
N THR A 21 8.57 -0.68 -13.31
CA THR A 21 9.13 -1.84 -12.62
C THR A 21 10.63 -1.99 -12.91
N LEU A 22 11.05 -1.82 -14.15
CA LEU A 22 12.47 -1.87 -14.53
C LEU A 22 13.26 -0.73 -13.90
N GLU A 23 12.72 0.49 -13.87
CA GLU A 23 13.37 1.63 -13.22
C GLU A 23 13.54 1.43 -11.71
N LEU A 24 12.53 0.90 -11.03
CA LEU A 24 12.64 0.54 -9.62
C LEU A 24 13.75 -0.50 -9.41
N ILE A 25 13.76 -1.58 -10.19
CA ILE A 25 14.78 -2.62 -10.10
C ILE A 25 16.17 -2.03 -10.32
N ASP A 26 16.34 -1.18 -11.34
CA ASP A 26 17.60 -0.48 -11.59
C ASP A 26 18.04 0.37 -10.39
N SER A 27 17.10 1.05 -9.71
CA SER A 27 17.40 1.84 -8.50
C SER A 27 17.84 0.96 -7.33
N VAL A 28 17.24 -0.23 -7.15
CA VAL A 28 17.67 -1.20 -6.11
C VAL A 28 19.10 -1.66 -6.37
N TYR A 29 19.46 -1.97 -7.61
CA TYR A 29 20.83 -2.35 -7.96
C TYR A 29 21.83 -1.20 -7.78
N LYS A 30 21.44 0.02 -8.17
CA LYS A 30 22.28 1.23 -8.00
C LYS A 30 22.54 1.57 -6.54
N ALA A 31 21.59 1.31 -5.64
CA ALA A 31 21.74 1.52 -4.20
C ALA A 31 22.80 0.60 -3.56
N ASN A 32 23.27 -0.43 -4.27
CA ASN A 32 24.36 -1.31 -3.86
C ASN A 32 24.23 -1.81 -2.42
N LEU A 33 23.08 -2.44 -2.14
CA LEU A 33 22.70 -2.89 -0.80
C LEU A 33 23.75 -3.80 -0.17
N LYS A 34 24.16 -3.53 1.07
CA LYS A 34 25.26 -4.23 1.77
C LYS A 34 24.76 -5.40 2.64
N PHE A 35 23.55 -5.86 2.45
CA PHE A 35 22.93 -6.99 3.14
C PHE A 35 22.31 -7.95 2.12
N SER A 36 22.11 -9.21 2.53
CA SER A 36 21.49 -10.21 1.66
C SER A 36 20.03 -9.88 1.42
N HIS A 37 19.62 -9.89 0.17
CA HIS A 37 18.26 -9.57 -0.24
C HIS A 37 17.85 -10.36 -1.47
N GLU A 38 16.55 -10.40 -1.70
CA GLU A 38 15.94 -10.88 -2.92
C GLU A 38 14.94 -9.84 -3.45
N ILE A 39 14.74 -9.86 -4.75
CA ILE A 39 13.71 -9.06 -5.41
C ILE A 39 12.68 -10.03 -5.98
N ILE A 40 11.43 -9.83 -5.60
CA ILE A 40 10.28 -10.63 -6.02
C ILE A 40 9.36 -9.73 -6.82
N VAL A 41 9.10 -10.08 -8.07
CA VAL A 41 8.15 -9.38 -8.92
C VAL A 41 6.97 -10.29 -9.25
N ILE A 42 5.78 -9.83 -8.93
CA ILE A 42 4.53 -10.50 -9.30
C ILE A 42 3.91 -9.71 -10.44
N ASP A 43 3.92 -10.30 -11.62
CA ASP A 43 3.15 -9.78 -12.74
C ASP A 43 1.69 -10.21 -12.58
N ASN A 44 0.87 -9.26 -12.16
CA ASN A 44 -0.48 -9.46 -11.66
C ASN A 44 -1.53 -9.35 -12.79
N GLY A 45 -1.35 -10.11 -13.85
CA GLY A 45 -2.27 -10.18 -14.97
C GLY A 45 -2.09 -9.10 -16.01
N SER A 46 -0.87 -8.69 -16.32
CA SER A 46 -0.59 -7.80 -17.45
C SER A 46 -1.03 -8.44 -18.78
N LYS A 47 -1.37 -7.60 -19.74
CA LYS A 47 -1.85 -8.06 -21.07
C LYS A 47 -0.87 -8.97 -21.78
N ASN A 48 0.41 -8.68 -21.63
CA ASN A 48 1.53 -9.53 -22.04
C ASN A 48 2.21 -10.02 -20.78
N ASN A 49 2.81 -11.21 -20.81
CA ASN A 49 3.61 -11.68 -19.69
C ASN A 49 4.87 -10.80 -19.56
N GLU A 50 4.76 -9.71 -18.78
CA GLU A 50 5.85 -8.77 -18.56
C GLU A 50 6.93 -9.36 -17.64
N PHE A 51 6.59 -10.37 -16.82
CA PHE A 51 7.55 -11.05 -15.96
C PHE A 51 8.67 -11.72 -16.76
N GLU A 52 8.36 -12.34 -17.90
CA GLU A 52 9.38 -12.95 -18.77
C GLU A 52 10.40 -11.92 -19.27
N ALA A 53 9.95 -10.74 -19.69
CA ALA A 53 10.83 -9.67 -20.14
C ALA A 53 11.70 -9.13 -18.97
N ILE A 54 11.13 -9.01 -17.77
CA ILE A 54 11.86 -8.63 -16.56
C ILE A 54 12.91 -9.69 -16.22
N LYS A 55 12.54 -10.97 -16.28
CA LYS A 55 13.41 -12.10 -15.97
C LYS A 55 14.58 -12.25 -16.98
N MET A 56 14.33 -11.94 -18.25
CA MET A 56 15.39 -11.92 -19.26
C MET A 56 16.44 -10.84 -18.98
N ARG A 57 16.02 -9.66 -18.52
CA ARG A 57 16.92 -8.57 -18.17
C ARG A 57 17.63 -8.79 -16.83
N TYR A 58 16.95 -9.39 -15.86
CA TYR A 58 17.44 -9.63 -14.50
C TYR A 58 17.22 -11.10 -14.08
N PRO A 59 18.11 -12.03 -14.50
CA PRO A 59 17.94 -13.46 -14.24
C PRO A 59 17.87 -13.89 -12.77
N SER A 60 18.39 -13.06 -11.84
CA SER A 60 18.35 -13.31 -10.39
C SER A 60 17.00 -13.02 -9.74
N ILE A 61 16.13 -12.23 -10.39
CA ILE A 61 14.82 -11.87 -9.83
C ILE A 61 13.95 -13.11 -9.72
N LYS A 62 13.27 -13.25 -8.59
CA LYS A 62 12.23 -14.23 -8.36
C LYS A 62 10.86 -13.66 -8.68
N GLY A 63 9.89 -14.51 -8.88
CA GLY A 63 8.50 -14.08 -9.08
C GLY A 63 7.76 -15.00 -10.02
N LEU A 64 6.59 -14.54 -10.44
CA LEU A 64 5.73 -15.25 -11.37
C LEU A 64 4.81 -14.28 -12.14
N TYR A 65 4.29 -14.77 -13.26
CA TYR A 65 3.15 -14.20 -13.95
C TYR A 65 1.87 -14.91 -13.47
N HIS A 66 0.86 -14.13 -13.07
CA HIS A 66 -0.49 -14.60 -12.81
C HIS A 66 -1.40 -14.14 -13.95
N ASN A 67 -2.25 -15.00 -14.45
CA ASN A 67 -3.08 -14.73 -15.63
C ASN A 67 -4.26 -13.78 -15.38
N GLU A 68 -4.58 -13.50 -14.12
CA GLU A 68 -5.66 -12.60 -13.70
C GLU A 68 -5.15 -11.53 -12.76
N ASN A 69 -5.71 -10.32 -12.85
CA ASN A 69 -5.42 -9.26 -11.90
C ASN A 69 -6.15 -9.53 -10.58
N LEU A 70 -5.40 -9.87 -9.54
CA LEU A 70 -5.91 -10.15 -8.18
C LEU A 70 -6.03 -8.89 -7.31
N GLY A 71 -5.76 -7.70 -7.86
CA GLY A 71 -5.67 -6.45 -7.12
C GLY A 71 -4.37 -6.33 -6.33
N PHE A 72 -4.22 -5.22 -5.62
CA PHE A 72 -2.97 -4.90 -4.89
C PHE A 72 -2.64 -5.94 -3.82
N ALA A 73 -3.58 -6.24 -2.93
CA ALA A 73 -3.36 -7.21 -1.87
C ALA A 73 -3.14 -8.63 -2.40
N GLY A 74 -3.89 -9.04 -3.44
CA GLY A 74 -3.72 -10.38 -4.03
C GLY A 74 -2.34 -10.57 -4.62
N GLY A 75 -1.84 -9.60 -5.39
CA GLY A 75 -0.49 -9.63 -5.93
C GLY A 75 0.59 -9.67 -4.83
N ASN A 76 0.48 -8.80 -3.82
CA ASN A 76 1.41 -8.83 -2.68
C ASN A 76 1.37 -10.16 -1.92
N ASN A 77 0.21 -10.76 -1.76
CA ASN A 77 0.07 -12.05 -1.09
C ASN A 77 0.77 -13.20 -1.83
N LEU A 78 0.76 -13.18 -3.17
CA LEU A 78 1.57 -14.11 -3.95
C LEU A 78 3.06 -13.90 -3.72
N GLY A 79 3.50 -12.64 -3.60
CA GLY A 79 4.88 -12.31 -3.22
C GLY A 79 5.25 -12.83 -1.84
N ILE A 80 4.36 -12.69 -0.84
CA ILE A 80 4.54 -13.22 0.51
C ILE A 80 4.76 -14.74 0.49
N ASP A 81 4.04 -15.46 -0.38
CA ASP A 81 4.11 -16.94 -0.43
C ASP A 81 5.47 -17.47 -0.86
N ILE A 82 6.20 -16.72 -1.67
CA ILE A 82 7.50 -17.13 -2.20
C ILE A 82 8.69 -16.42 -1.53
N ALA A 83 8.41 -15.41 -0.69
CA ALA A 83 9.43 -14.64 0.03
C ALA A 83 10.06 -15.47 1.16
N VAL A 84 11.40 -15.39 1.25
CA VAL A 84 12.16 -16.15 2.26
C VAL A 84 12.86 -15.25 3.29
N GLY A 85 12.90 -13.94 3.07
CA GLY A 85 13.55 -12.98 3.97
C GLY A 85 12.94 -12.90 5.36
N ASP A 86 13.70 -12.36 6.32
CA ASP A 86 13.23 -12.08 7.67
C ASP A 86 12.31 -10.84 7.72
N TYR A 87 12.54 -9.93 6.79
CA TYR A 87 11.76 -8.70 6.58
C TYR A 87 11.20 -8.67 5.18
N PHE A 88 9.97 -8.20 5.03
CA PHE A 88 9.31 -7.99 3.75
C PHE A 88 9.12 -6.50 3.53
N TYR A 89 9.65 -6.01 2.43
CA TYR A 89 9.50 -4.62 2.01
C TYR A 89 8.58 -4.56 0.80
N PHE A 90 7.32 -4.27 1.06
CA PHE A 90 6.32 -4.02 0.03
C PHE A 90 6.58 -2.64 -0.55
N ILE A 91 6.77 -2.57 -1.84
CA ILE A 91 7.10 -1.33 -2.54
C ILE A 91 6.41 -1.29 -3.91
N ASN A 92 5.74 -0.18 -4.21
CA ASN A 92 5.07 -0.01 -5.49
C ASN A 92 6.09 0.02 -6.64
N ASN A 93 5.69 -0.51 -7.79
CA ASN A 93 6.56 -0.58 -8.96
C ASN A 93 6.92 0.80 -9.56
N ASP A 94 6.14 1.85 -9.26
CA ASP A 94 6.37 3.23 -9.67
C ASP A 94 7.13 4.08 -8.63
N THR A 95 7.93 3.42 -7.80
CA THR A 95 8.83 4.06 -6.82
C THR A 95 10.29 3.96 -7.25
N LEU A 96 11.15 4.76 -6.63
CA LEU A 96 12.59 4.72 -6.80
C LEU A 96 13.29 4.80 -5.45
N LEU A 97 14.37 4.03 -5.28
CA LEU A 97 15.23 4.11 -4.12
C LEU A 97 16.30 5.21 -4.33
N PRO A 98 16.64 5.98 -3.27
CA PRO A 98 17.78 6.88 -3.29
C PRO A 98 19.11 6.10 -3.29
N GLN A 99 20.21 6.77 -3.61
CA GLN A 99 21.54 6.14 -3.62
C GLN A 99 21.98 5.65 -2.24
N GLU A 100 21.58 6.34 -1.18
CA GLU A 100 21.84 6.03 0.22
C GLU A 100 20.94 4.95 0.82
N ALA A 101 20.00 4.42 0.07
CA ALA A 101 18.99 3.45 0.53
C ALA A 101 19.59 2.24 1.27
N SER A 102 20.85 1.86 0.99
CA SER A 102 21.49 0.76 1.69
C SER A 102 21.59 0.99 3.20
N ALA A 103 22.02 2.18 3.63
CA ALA A 103 22.11 2.53 5.05
C ALA A 103 20.72 2.76 5.67
N GLU A 104 19.82 3.40 4.93
CA GLU A 104 18.47 3.71 5.37
C GLU A 104 17.64 2.44 5.63
N ILE A 105 17.63 1.50 4.68
CA ILE A 105 16.92 0.23 4.80
C ILE A 105 17.54 -0.64 5.91
N ALA A 106 18.89 -0.65 6.05
CA ALA A 106 19.55 -1.32 7.17
C ALA A 106 19.12 -0.71 8.51
N GLY A 107 18.96 0.61 8.57
CA GLY A 107 18.42 1.32 9.73
C GLY A 107 17.00 0.87 10.09
N MET A 108 16.10 0.74 9.10
CA MET A 108 14.73 0.22 9.29
C MET A 108 14.75 -1.20 9.87
N MET A 109 15.55 -2.11 9.31
CA MET A 109 15.67 -3.49 9.80
C MET A 109 16.25 -3.53 11.23
N THR A 110 17.26 -2.72 11.52
CA THR A 110 17.85 -2.60 12.86
C THR A 110 16.82 -2.09 13.85
N PHE A 111 16.05 -1.06 13.50
CA PHE A 111 14.98 -0.54 14.35
C PHE A 111 13.94 -1.62 14.67
N LEU A 112 13.46 -2.36 13.68
CA LEU A 112 12.52 -3.48 13.87
C LEU A 112 13.10 -4.60 14.74
N THR A 113 14.40 -4.90 14.60
CA THR A 113 15.08 -5.89 15.42
C THR A 113 15.13 -5.47 16.90
N MET A 114 15.44 -4.19 17.16
CA MET A 114 15.57 -3.66 18.52
C MET A 114 14.22 -3.40 19.20
N HIS A 115 13.13 -3.31 18.41
CA HIS A 115 11.80 -2.97 18.90
C HIS A 115 10.78 -4.05 18.47
N PRO A 116 10.79 -5.25 19.08
CA PRO A 116 9.95 -6.38 18.66
C PRO A 116 8.43 -6.14 18.82
N TRP A 117 8.03 -5.09 19.52
CA TRP A 117 6.63 -4.63 19.60
C TRP A 117 6.19 -3.78 18.40
N VAL A 118 7.11 -3.43 17.49
CA VAL A 118 6.81 -2.71 16.26
C VAL A 118 6.46 -3.70 15.16
N GLY A 119 5.25 -3.55 14.60
CA GLY A 119 4.74 -4.44 13.55
C GLY A 119 5.10 -4.01 12.14
N GLY A 120 5.47 -2.76 11.95
CA GLY A 120 5.84 -2.28 10.62
C GLY A 120 6.23 -0.81 10.58
N LEU A 121 6.94 -0.46 9.52
CA LEU A 121 7.44 0.89 9.25
C LEU A 121 7.00 1.36 7.87
N SER A 122 6.64 2.64 7.75
CA SER A 122 6.61 3.34 6.47
C SER A 122 7.71 4.41 6.45
N PRO A 123 8.54 4.48 5.40
CA PRO A 123 9.53 5.53 5.24
C PRO A 123 8.88 6.87 4.90
N LYS A 124 9.67 7.94 4.86
CA LYS A 124 9.29 9.19 4.23
C LYS A 124 9.07 8.94 2.72
N ILE A 125 7.97 9.44 2.19
CA ILE A 125 7.69 9.32 0.75
C ILE A 125 7.69 10.71 0.14
N LEU A 126 8.54 10.89 -0.85
CA LEU A 126 8.64 12.11 -1.65
C LEU A 126 7.98 11.87 -3.01
N PHE A 127 7.43 12.92 -3.60
CA PHE A 127 7.05 12.87 -5.00
C PHE A 127 8.30 12.73 -5.88
N GLY A 128 8.20 12.02 -7.00
CA GLY A 128 9.25 12.00 -8.02
C GLY A 128 9.43 13.39 -8.64
N GLU A 129 8.34 14.12 -8.79
CA GLU A 129 8.26 15.52 -9.20
C GLU A 129 7.03 16.16 -8.54
N PRO A 130 7.11 17.44 -8.07
CA PRO A 130 8.35 18.27 -8.00
C PRO A 130 9.32 17.79 -6.92
N GLU A 131 10.61 18.04 -7.12
CA GLU A 131 11.68 17.65 -6.19
C GLU A 131 11.41 18.13 -4.76
N ASN A 132 11.87 17.36 -3.78
CA ASN A 132 11.77 17.65 -2.35
C ASN A 132 10.34 17.93 -1.85
N THR A 133 9.33 17.44 -2.55
CA THR A 133 7.94 17.59 -2.15
C THR A 133 7.47 16.30 -1.45
N LEU A 134 6.97 16.46 -0.23
CA LEU A 134 6.46 15.36 0.57
C LEU A 134 5.16 14.81 0.00
N GLN A 135 5.07 13.50 -0.13
CA GLN A 135 3.83 12.79 -0.37
C GLN A 135 3.28 12.22 0.94
N PHE A 136 4.18 11.70 1.81
CA PHE A 136 3.78 11.11 3.08
C PHE A 136 4.88 11.26 4.13
N ALA A 137 4.49 11.80 5.27
CA ALA A 137 5.28 11.91 6.49
C ALA A 137 4.48 11.46 7.73
N GLY A 138 3.68 10.43 7.55
CA GLY A 138 2.77 9.92 8.56
C GLY A 138 1.31 10.27 8.31
N SER A 139 0.43 9.82 9.19
CA SER A 139 -1.01 10.03 9.07
C SER A 139 -1.68 10.27 10.41
N THR A 140 -2.81 10.97 10.39
CA THR A 140 -3.68 11.11 11.56
C THR A 140 -4.59 9.88 11.69
N PRO A 141 -5.14 9.58 12.89
CA PRO A 141 -6.18 8.58 13.06
C PRO A 141 -7.39 8.85 12.17
N LEU A 142 -8.11 7.79 11.78
CA LEU A 142 -9.40 7.92 11.13
C LEU A 142 -10.44 8.53 12.07
N SER A 143 -11.21 9.47 11.54
CA SER A 143 -12.42 9.93 12.21
C SER A 143 -13.40 8.76 12.39
N LYS A 144 -13.96 8.60 13.57
CA LYS A 144 -14.90 7.51 13.87
C LYS A 144 -16.16 7.51 13.01
N LEU A 145 -16.63 8.70 12.60
CA LEU A 145 -17.84 8.85 11.80
C LEU A 145 -17.55 8.86 10.30
N THR A 146 -16.62 9.73 9.88
CA THR A 146 -16.39 9.96 8.45
C THR A 146 -15.39 8.99 7.85
N LEU A 147 -14.61 8.26 8.67
CA LEU A 147 -13.52 7.38 8.27
C LEU A 147 -12.53 8.06 7.33
N ARG A 148 -12.28 9.35 7.57
CA ARG A 148 -11.27 10.15 6.88
C ARG A 148 -10.11 10.40 7.81
N ASN A 149 -8.92 10.41 7.24
CA ASN A 149 -7.67 10.82 7.88
C ASN A 149 -6.99 11.90 7.04
N LYS A 150 -5.91 12.44 7.56
CA LYS A 150 -4.98 13.31 6.83
C LYS A 150 -3.65 12.60 6.70
N GLN A 151 -3.06 12.63 5.51
CA GLN A 151 -1.63 12.39 5.33
C GLN A 151 -0.89 13.65 5.75
N LEU A 152 0.12 13.51 6.61
CA LEU A 152 0.96 14.60 7.06
C LEU A 152 1.99 14.92 5.96
N GLY A 153 2.27 16.20 5.78
CA GLY A 153 3.25 16.69 4.82
C GLY A 153 2.81 16.68 3.35
N TYR A 154 1.64 16.13 2.99
CA TYR A 154 1.24 15.98 1.59
C TYR A 154 1.24 17.32 0.84
N GLY A 155 2.09 17.41 -0.20
CA GLY A 155 2.26 18.61 -1.03
C GLY A 155 3.13 19.70 -0.42
N GLU A 156 3.72 19.48 0.77
CA GLU A 156 4.63 20.42 1.41
C GLU A 156 6.08 20.18 0.94
N LEU A 157 6.87 21.25 0.86
CA LEU A 157 8.33 21.09 0.69
C LEU A 157 8.93 20.47 1.93
N ASP A 158 9.79 19.47 1.75
CA ASP A 158 10.57 18.88 2.83
C ASP A 158 11.68 19.84 3.26
N LYS A 159 11.60 20.28 4.51
CA LYS A 159 12.58 21.16 5.17
C LYS A 159 13.07 20.54 6.49
N GLY A 160 12.87 19.23 6.65
CA GLY A 160 13.16 18.51 7.89
C GLY A 160 12.07 18.64 8.97
N GLN A 161 10.93 19.25 8.68
CA GLN A 161 9.84 19.48 9.64
C GLN A 161 9.15 18.18 10.09
N TYR A 162 9.43 17.05 9.43
CA TYR A 162 8.90 15.72 9.75
C TYR A 162 10.02 14.68 9.97
N ASP A 163 11.19 15.09 10.43
CA ASP A 163 12.34 14.19 10.66
C ASP A 163 12.31 13.49 12.03
N GLU A 164 11.18 13.49 12.70
CA GLU A 164 10.97 12.77 13.94
C GLU A 164 10.25 11.44 13.72
N LEU A 165 10.77 10.39 14.39
CA LEU A 165 10.10 9.08 14.46
C LEU A 165 8.74 9.23 15.11
N LYS A 166 7.69 8.68 14.50
CA LYS A 166 6.33 8.87 15.00
C LYS A 166 5.51 7.60 14.88
N SER A 167 4.79 7.24 15.94
CA SER A 167 3.74 6.23 15.87
C SER A 167 2.62 6.72 14.94
N ILE A 168 2.20 5.84 14.04
CA ILE A 168 1.16 6.11 13.06
C ILE A 168 0.10 5.02 13.09
N PRO A 169 -1.18 5.35 12.81
CA PRO A 169 -2.24 4.35 12.81
C PRO A 169 -2.22 3.44 11.58
N TYR A 170 -1.59 3.84 10.47
CA TYR A 170 -1.62 3.13 9.20
C TYR A 170 -0.29 3.26 8.47
N LEU A 171 0.16 2.14 7.89
CA LEU A 171 1.25 2.10 6.93
C LEU A 171 0.78 2.61 5.57
N HIS A 172 1.71 3.16 4.79
CA HIS A 172 1.42 3.66 3.44
C HIS A 172 1.68 2.58 2.40
N GLY A 173 0.69 2.33 1.52
CA GLY A 173 0.75 1.27 0.52
C GLY A 173 1.89 1.37 -0.48
N ALA A 174 2.42 2.58 -0.75
CA ALA A 174 3.54 2.73 -1.68
C ALA A 174 4.86 2.16 -1.14
N ALA A 175 5.07 2.16 0.20
CA ALA A 175 6.24 1.55 0.84
C ALA A 175 5.97 1.21 2.30
N MET A 176 6.13 -0.06 2.65
CA MET A 176 5.99 -0.53 4.03
C MET A 176 6.88 -1.75 4.28
N MET A 177 7.61 -1.73 5.40
CA MET A 177 8.46 -2.84 5.83
C MET A 177 7.86 -3.52 7.06
N LEU A 178 7.71 -4.84 6.99
CA LEU A 178 7.17 -5.66 8.08
C LEU A 178 8.11 -6.85 8.36
N PRO A 179 8.31 -7.21 9.64
CA PRO A 179 8.93 -8.49 9.98
C PRO A 179 8.06 -9.67 9.53
N LYS A 180 8.67 -10.71 9.01
CA LYS A 180 7.99 -11.97 8.61
C LYS A 180 7.11 -12.54 9.72
N GLN A 181 7.61 -12.53 10.96
CA GLN A 181 6.88 -13.00 12.13
C GLN A 181 5.57 -12.25 12.42
N VAL A 182 5.51 -10.97 12.08
CA VAL A 182 4.27 -10.17 12.20
C VAL A 182 3.22 -10.74 11.23
N ILE A 183 3.59 -10.95 9.98
CA ILE A 183 2.68 -11.50 8.96
C ILE A 183 2.24 -12.92 9.32
N GLN A 184 3.16 -13.74 9.84
CA GLN A 184 2.82 -15.10 10.32
C GLN A 184 1.79 -15.07 11.47
N ARG A 185 1.82 -14.04 12.32
CA ARG A 185 0.89 -13.89 13.44
C ARG A 185 -0.45 -13.30 13.05
N VAL A 186 -0.46 -12.24 12.23
CA VAL A 186 -1.68 -11.48 11.93
C VAL A 186 -2.36 -11.92 10.64
N GLY A 187 -1.66 -12.68 9.79
CA GLY A 187 -2.13 -13.10 8.47
C GLY A 187 -1.73 -12.11 7.37
N LYS A 188 -2.06 -12.49 6.14
CA LYS A 188 -1.77 -11.74 4.93
C LYS A 188 -2.72 -10.55 4.73
N MET A 189 -2.40 -9.74 3.75
CA MET A 189 -3.19 -8.56 3.37
C MET A 189 -4.60 -8.97 2.90
N PRO A 190 -5.68 -8.26 3.28
CA PRO A 190 -7.06 -8.64 2.96
C PRO A 190 -7.38 -8.41 1.46
N ALA A 191 -7.26 -9.46 0.65
CA ALA A 191 -7.39 -9.39 -0.82
C ALA A 191 -8.81 -9.09 -1.33
N PHE A 192 -9.86 -9.25 -0.51
CA PHE A 192 -11.25 -8.99 -0.94
C PHE A 192 -11.55 -7.50 -1.23
N TYR A 193 -10.67 -6.58 -0.85
CA TYR A 193 -10.76 -5.19 -1.23
C TYR A 193 -10.44 -4.97 -2.71
N PHE A 194 -9.53 -5.74 -3.28
CA PHE A 194 -8.98 -5.64 -4.62
C PHE A 194 -8.06 -4.41 -4.78
N LEU A 195 -8.56 -3.19 -4.48
CA LEU A 195 -7.83 -1.94 -4.64
C LEU A 195 -8.38 -0.89 -3.67
N TYR A 196 -7.50 -0.22 -2.91
CA TYR A 196 -7.78 0.74 -1.84
C TYR A 196 -8.42 0.12 -0.59
N TYR A 197 -7.99 0.55 0.57
CA TYR A 197 -8.36 0.13 1.93
C TYR A 197 -7.70 -1.16 2.43
N GLU A 198 -7.06 -1.96 1.58
CA GLU A 198 -6.39 -3.19 2.00
C GLU A 198 -5.26 -2.93 3.00
N GLU A 199 -4.41 -1.95 2.73
CA GLU A 199 -3.31 -1.56 3.62
C GLU A 199 -3.83 -0.91 4.92
N LEU A 200 -4.93 -0.18 4.82
CA LEU A 200 -5.60 0.40 5.97
C LEU A 200 -6.16 -0.68 6.90
N ASP A 201 -6.93 -1.63 6.37
CA ASP A 201 -7.53 -2.73 7.14
C ASP A 201 -6.42 -3.64 7.72
N TRP A 202 -5.38 -3.90 6.94
CA TRP A 202 -4.25 -4.68 7.42
C TRP A 202 -3.52 -3.96 8.56
N SER A 203 -3.30 -2.65 8.44
CA SER A 203 -2.73 -1.83 9.51
C SER A 203 -3.57 -1.86 10.79
N VAL A 204 -4.92 -1.82 10.68
CA VAL A 204 -5.81 -1.99 11.85
C VAL A 204 -5.63 -3.37 12.48
N THR A 205 -5.51 -4.42 11.67
CA THR A 205 -5.30 -5.79 12.16
C THR A 205 -3.94 -5.93 12.86
N ILE A 206 -2.88 -5.39 12.28
CA ILE A 206 -1.53 -5.37 12.87
C ILE A 206 -1.55 -4.57 14.16
N GLY A 207 -2.22 -3.41 14.17
CA GLY A 207 -2.33 -2.50 15.30
C GLY A 207 -3.05 -3.07 16.54
N GLN A 208 -3.70 -4.24 16.41
CA GLN A 208 -4.26 -4.95 17.56
C GLN A 208 -3.19 -5.63 18.45
N ALA A 209 -2.01 -5.88 17.90
CA ALA A 209 -0.94 -6.62 18.58
C ALA A 209 0.42 -5.91 18.55
N TYR A 210 0.59 -4.91 17.70
CA TYR A 210 1.83 -4.20 17.47
C TYR A 210 1.60 -2.72 17.27
N GLU A 211 2.66 -1.91 17.41
CA GLU A 211 2.67 -0.50 17.01
C GLU A 211 3.22 -0.35 15.58
N LEU A 212 2.76 0.69 14.88
CA LEU A 212 3.22 1.05 13.53
C LEU A 212 3.91 2.41 13.58
N PHE A 213 4.98 2.59 12.81
CA PHE A 213 5.74 3.83 12.83
C PHE A 213 6.00 4.39 11.43
N TYR A 214 5.97 5.70 11.35
CA TYR A 214 6.64 6.48 10.33
C TYR A 214 8.12 6.59 10.69
N TYR A 215 9.00 6.19 9.78
CA TYR A 215 10.44 6.16 9.97
C TYR A 215 11.13 7.17 9.04
N PRO A 216 11.45 8.39 9.50
CA PRO A 216 12.03 9.45 8.66
C PRO A 216 13.50 9.20 8.27
N GLY A 217 14.19 8.27 8.93
CA GLY A 217 15.58 7.89 8.61
C GLY A 217 15.71 7.07 7.32
N ALA A 218 14.61 6.86 6.59
CA ALA A 218 14.59 6.27 5.26
C ALA A 218 13.58 7.00 4.38
N HIS A 219 13.88 7.12 3.08
CA HIS A 219 12.96 7.72 2.13
C HIS A 219 12.91 6.98 0.79
N ILE A 220 11.85 7.20 0.06
CA ILE A 220 11.68 6.76 -1.32
C ILE A 220 11.07 7.89 -2.14
N TYR A 221 11.26 7.84 -3.45
CA TYR A 221 10.53 8.65 -4.41
C TYR A 221 9.39 7.83 -5.00
N HIS A 222 8.19 8.42 -5.11
CA HIS A 222 7.01 7.76 -5.68
C HIS A 222 6.43 8.65 -6.78
N LYS A 223 6.39 8.12 -8.00
CA LYS A 223 5.96 8.89 -9.18
C LYS A 223 4.47 9.19 -9.17
N GLU A 224 3.68 8.42 -8.38
CA GLU A 224 2.22 8.45 -8.39
C GLU A 224 1.70 8.34 -9.84
N SER A 225 2.29 7.42 -10.59
CA SER A 225 1.93 7.22 -11.98
C SER A 225 0.44 6.85 -12.04
N ALA A 226 -0.26 7.49 -12.97
CA ALA A 226 -1.70 7.49 -13.07
C ALA A 226 -2.27 6.17 -13.63
N SER A 227 -1.76 5.02 -13.19
CA SER A 227 -2.28 3.71 -13.61
C SER A 227 -3.80 3.57 -13.41
N THR A 228 -4.36 4.33 -12.47
CA THR A 228 -5.82 4.37 -12.22
C THR A 228 -6.50 5.68 -12.61
N GLY A 229 -5.75 6.74 -13.00
CA GLY A 229 -6.29 8.07 -13.30
C GLY A 229 -6.96 8.74 -12.09
N ARG A 230 -6.79 10.08 -11.93
CA ARG A 230 -7.33 10.82 -10.76
C ARG A 230 -8.83 10.64 -10.57
N ASP A 231 -9.60 10.58 -11.68
CA ASP A 231 -11.08 10.50 -11.69
C ASP A 231 -11.59 9.30 -12.51
N SER A 232 -11.01 8.11 -12.30
CA SER A 232 -11.43 6.91 -13.02
C SER A 232 -12.70 6.28 -12.41
N PRO A 233 -13.59 5.72 -13.22
CA PRO A 233 -14.76 4.96 -12.74
C PRO A 233 -14.37 3.78 -11.84
N LEU A 234 -13.22 3.15 -12.12
CA LEU A 234 -12.69 2.05 -11.31
C LEU A 234 -12.37 2.53 -9.89
N LYS A 235 -11.63 3.65 -9.76
CA LYS A 235 -11.30 4.28 -8.47
C LYS A 235 -12.56 4.64 -7.71
N MET A 236 -13.53 5.29 -8.38
CA MET A 236 -14.80 5.68 -7.78
C MET A 236 -15.56 4.46 -7.23
N PHE A 237 -15.63 3.37 -8.01
CA PHE A 237 -16.29 2.13 -7.58
C PHE A 237 -15.67 1.55 -6.31
N TYR A 238 -14.35 1.31 -6.32
CA TYR A 238 -13.68 0.67 -5.18
C TYR A 238 -13.66 1.56 -3.94
N LEU A 239 -13.43 2.86 -4.06
CA LEU A 239 -13.48 3.77 -2.90
C LEU A 239 -14.89 3.78 -2.27
N SER A 240 -15.94 3.79 -3.09
CA SER A 240 -17.33 3.77 -2.58
C SER A 240 -17.69 2.45 -1.91
N ARG A 241 -17.29 1.33 -2.50
CA ARG A 241 -17.49 -0.02 -1.97
C ARG A 241 -16.70 -0.26 -0.70
N ASN A 242 -15.41 -0.04 -0.78
CA ASN A 242 -14.47 -0.49 0.25
C ASN A 242 -14.58 0.32 1.54
N ARG A 243 -14.99 1.58 1.46
CA ARG A 243 -15.25 2.39 2.64
C ARG A 243 -16.41 1.84 3.48
N ILE A 244 -17.45 1.31 2.85
CA ILE A 244 -18.58 0.64 3.53
C ILE A 244 -18.11 -0.67 4.15
N ILE A 245 -17.33 -1.47 3.43
CA ILE A 245 -16.76 -2.73 3.92
C ILE A 245 -15.85 -2.46 5.12
N PHE A 246 -14.97 -1.47 5.01
CA PHE A 246 -14.04 -1.08 6.08
C PHE A 246 -14.80 -0.65 7.36
N ALA A 247 -15.83 0.17 7.21
CA ALA A 247 -16.71 0.57 8.33
C ALA A 247 -17.33 -0.64 9.01
N ALA A 248 -17.86 -1.57 8.21
CA ALA A 248 -18.53 -2.76 8.71
C ALA A 248 -17.59 -3.73 9.47
N ARG A 249 -16.32 -3.77 9.08
CA ARG A 249 -15.29 -4.64 9.68
C ARG A 249 -14.66 -4.02 10.92
N ASN A 250 -14.29 -2.75 10.83
CA ASN A 250 -13.38 -2.12 11.79
C ASN A 250 -14.08 -1.21 12.80
N CYS A 251 -15.30 -0.74 12.54
CA CYS A 251 -16.10 -0.03 13.55
C CYS A 251 -16.89 -1.01 14.42
N LYS A 252 -17.07 -0.66 15.69
CA LYS A 252 -17.77 -1.49 16.69
C LYS A 252 -18.95 -0.74 17.30
N GLY A 253 -19.93 -1.48 17.83
CA GLY A 253 -21.07 -0.91 18.57
C GLY A 253 -21.82 0.17 17.80
N SER A 254 -22.16 1.26 18.49
CA SER A 254 -22.85 2.43 17.93
C SER A 254 -22.05 3.13 16.83
N ASP A 255 -20.72 3.21 16.96
CA ASP A 255 -19.83 3.84 15.96
C ASP A 255 -20.00 3.17 14.59
N LYS A 256 -20.16 1.85 14.52
CA LYS A 256 -20.43 1.09 13.30
C LYS A 256 -21.74 1.53 12.65
N ILE A 257 -22.82 1.62 13.44
CA ILE A 257 -24.15 2.00 12.95
C ILE A 257 -24.10 3.43 12.40
N PHE A 258 -23.56 4.37 13.16
CA PHE A 258 -23.46 5.77 12.75
C PHE A 258 -22.59 5.96 11.52
N ALA A 259 -21.43 5.28 11.45
CA ALA A 259 -20.55 5.34 10.29
C ALA A 259 -21.26 4.80 9.03
N LEU A 260 -21.94 3.67 9.10
CA LEU A 260 -22.68 3.10 7.96
C LEU A 260 -23.83 4.00 7.52
N ILE A 261 -24.62 4.54 8.45
CA ILE A 261 -25.69 5.50 8.12
C ILE A 261 -25.09 6.75 7.45
N TYR A 262 -24.03 7.31 8.02
CA TYR A 262 -23.35 8.47 7.43
C TYR A 262 -22.84 8.18 6.03
N LEU A 263 -22.15 7.06 5.83
CA LEU A 263 -21.53 6.71 4.54
C LEU A 263 -22.57 6.46 3.45
N VAL A 264 -23.68 5.81 3.78
CA VAL A 264 -24.71 5.46 2.79
C VAL A 264 -25.64 6.65 2.53
N PHE A 265 -26.22 7.24 3.58
CA PHE A 265 -27.32 8.20 3.43
C PHE A 265 -26.85 9.66 3.36
N LEU A 266 -25.75 10.02 4.01
CA LEU A 266 -25.26 11.41 3.96
C LEU A 266 -24.15 11.57 2.92
N ALA A 267 -23.00 10.93 3.13
CA ALA A 267 -21.86 11.09 2.24
C ALA A 267 -22.10 10.49 0.84
N GLY A 268 -22.77 9.32 0.79
CA GLY A 268 -23.08 8.65 -0.48
C GLY A 268 -24.09 9.44 -1.31
N MET A 269 -25.20 9.88 -0.70
CA MET A 269 -26.20 10.69 -1.43
C MET A 269 -25.66 12.06 -1.84
N TRP A 270 -24.85 12.68 -0.98
CA TRP A 270 -24.19 13.95 -1.34
C TRP A 270 -23.25 13.80 -2.52
N GLN A 271 -22.44 12.73 -2.53
CA GLN A 271 -21.54 12.43 -3.65
C GLN A 271 -22.34 12.15 -4.94
N ALA A 272 -23.42 11.38 -4.86
CA ALA A 272 -24.30 11.14 -6.00
C ALA A 272 -24.89 12.43 -6.56
N LEU A 273 -25.42 13.30 -5.69
CA LEU A 273 -25.96 14.61 -6.08
C LEU A 273 -24.90 15.49 -6.74
N LYS A 274 -23.70 15.56 -6.15
CA LYS A 274 -22.57 16.32 -6.70
C LYS A 274 -22.21 15.84 -8.11
N LEU A 275 -22.08 14.52 -8.31
CA LEU A 275 -21.76 13.94 -9.62
C LEU A 275 -22.88 14.20 -10.66
N THR A 276 -24.13 14.18 -10.23
CA THR A 276 -25.28 14.51 -11.08
C THR A 276 -25.23 15.98 -11.53
N ILE A 277 -25.02 16.91 -10.61
CA ILE A 277 -24.91 18.35 -10.93
C ILE A 277 -23.72 18.63 -11.85
N GLN A 278 -22.61 17.90 -11.68
CA GLN A 278 -21.42 18.02 -12.53
C GLN A 278 -21.57 17.30 -13.90
N GLY A 279 -22.67 16.63 -14.17
CA GLY A 279 -22.88 15.87 -15.41
C GLY A 279 -21.98 14.63 -15.54
N GLN A 280 -21.34 14.17 -14.46
CA GLN A 280 -20.39 13.05 -14.46
C GLN A 280 -21.11 11.70 -14.32
N LEU A 281 -21.98 11.38 -15.27
CA LEU A 281 -22.88 10.21 -15.20
C LEU A 281 -22.14 8.86 -15.11
N THR A 282 -20.98 8.74 -15.74
CA THR A 282 -20.16 7.52 -15.68
C THR A 282 -19.61 7.29 -14.26
N LEU A 283 -19.14 8.35 -13.60
CA LEU A 283 -18.69 8.28 -12.21
C LEU A 283 -19.84 8.07 -11.24
N LEU A 284 -21.00 8.69 -11.50
CA LEU A 284 -22.23 8.44 -10.74
C LEU A 284 -22.61 6.96 -10.78
N GLY A 285 -22.65 6.37 -11.99
CA GLY A 285 -22.94 4.94 -12.15
C GLY A 285 -21.93 4.04 -11.42
N ALA A 286 -20.65 4.38 -11.47
CA ALA A 286 -19.60 3.66 -10.73
C ALA A 286 -19.78 3.79 -9.22
N HIS A 287 -20.08 5.01 -8.72
CA HIS A 287 -20.33 5.28 -7.31
C HIS A 287 -21.51 4.46 -6.78
N LEU A 288 -22.66 4.50 -7.46
CA LEU A 288 -23.87 3.77 -7.04
C LEU A 288 -23.65 2.25 -7.04
N ARG A 289 -22.99 1.70 -8.09
CA ARG A 289 -22.64 0.27 -8.13
C ARG A 289 -21.67 -0.10 -6.99
N GLY A 290 -20.70 0.75 -6.71
CA GLY A 290 -19.75 0.55 -5.59
C GLY A 290 -20.49 0.51 -4.25
N MET A 291 -21.38 1.46 -3.98
CA MET A 291 -22.20 1.47 -2.76
C MET A 291 -23.05 0.21 -2.63
N GLY A 292 -23.79 -0.16 -3.69
CA GLY A 292 -24.63 -1.37 -3.71
C GLY A 292 -23.81 -2.64 -3.45
N SER A 293 -22.62 -2.75 -4.06
CA SER A 293 -21.72 -3.87 -3.85
C SER A 293 -21.19 -3.92 -2.41
N GLY A 294 -20.84 -2.77 -1.80
CA GLY A 294 -20.41 -2.69 -0.42
C GLY A 294 -21.51 -3.10 0.57
N ILE A 295 -22.74 -2.63 0.35
CA ILE A 295 -23.91 -3.01 1.19
C ILE A 295 -24.18 -4.51 1.07
N SER A 296 -24.18 -5.06 -0.16
CA SER A 296 -24.39 -6.49 -0.40
C SER A 296 -23.31 -7.35 0.29
N TRP A 297 -22.06 -6.90 0.27
CA TRP A 297 -20.96 -7.60 0.97
C TRP A 297 -21.22 -7.66 2.48
N VAL A 298 -21.63 -6.52 3.09
CA VAL A 298 -21.93 -6.46 4.54
C VAL A 298 -23.08 -7.39 4.93
N GLN A 299 -24.07 -7.57 4.07
CA GLN A 299 -25.19 -8.48 4.31
C GLN A 299 -24.78 -9.96 4.26
N LYS A 300 -23.80 -10.31 3.40
CA LYS A 300 -23.34 -11.71 3.24
C LYS A 300 -22.38 -12.19 4.34
N VAL A 301 -21.71 -11.27 5.02
CA VAL A 301 -20.72 -11.59 6.07
C VAL A 301 -21.33 -11.51 7.48
N ARG A 302 -22.62 -11.18 7.60
CA ARG A 302 -23.40 -11.32 8.83
C ARG A 302 -23.87 -12.77 9.00
#